data_739f4393cb4104fb16b95b82ee42d18a
#
_entry.id   739f4393cb4104fb16b95b82ee42d18a
#
_cell.length_a   1.000
_cell.length_b   1.000
_cell.length_c   1.000
_cell.angle_alpha   90.00
_cell.angle_beta   90.00
_cell.angle_gamma   90.00
#
_symmetry.space_group_name_H-M   'P 1'
#
loop_
_entity.id
_entity.type
_entity.pdbx_description
1 polymer ?
#
loop_
_entity_poly.entity_id
_entity_poly.type
_entity_poly.pdbx_seq_one_letter_code
_entity_poly.pdbx_strand_id
1 'polypeptide(L)'
;IGERNFQRFRRRQQLGAGLGRGLPFGPPLAGNLLAQRVRDCVIDHVDELDRVTREVPARELTIFVRMAAHEPAALYDLSEKFGASDERAVDLLQAVARSGAQPALAFNVGSLVRHPGAYVNAIERAAAVLKRSAVEIAWLDVGGGFPRPYPEPVTEPLEHFFAAIASARAALPGKIELLAEPGRALVADGVSLVTRVLHRDGERLYLNDGVWGSLIEPLVAQGRFRFPTRVLRGGQVLEAASEDFTVFGPTCDSLDRLPKPLPLARSIRAGDWVEFGLIGAYSLSNRTAFNGIFPDRFARIDAPSLPPGFSGA
;
A
#
# COMPACT_ATOMS: atom_id res chain seq x y z
N ILE A 1 16.88 -10.90 5.91
CA ILE A 1 16.76 -10.41 4.50
C ILE A 1 18.06 -9.66 4.22
N GLY A 2 18.99 -10.27 3.44
CA GLY A 2 20.32 -9.68 3.26
C GLY A 2 20.30 -8.41 2.42
N GLU A 3 21.29 -7.52 2.62
CA GLU A 3 21.43 -6.21 1.95
C GLU A 3 21.33 -6.27 0.41
N ARG A 4 21.70 -7.36 -0.21
CA ARG A 4 21.59 -7.57 -1.67
C ARG A 4 20.14 -7.64 -2.16
N ASN A 5 19.23 -8.16 -1.35
CA ASN A 5 17.81 -8.24 -1.67
C ASN A 5 17.12 -6.88 -1.48
N PHE A 6 17.60 -6.06 -0.55
CA PHE A 6 17.09 -4.71 -0.30
C PHE A 6 17.42 -3.73 -1.44
N GLN A 7 18.59 -3.85 -2.08
CA GLN A 7 18.95 -3.04 -3.24
C GLN A 7 18.17 -3.42 -4.51
N ARG A 8 17.85 -4.71 -4.70
CA ARG A 8 16.94 -5.16 -5.77
C ARG A 8 15.52 -4.63 -5.53
N PHE A 9 15.04 -4.60 -4.29
CA PHE A 9 13.76 -4.05 -3.90
C PHE A 9 13.62 -2.55 -4.23
N ARG A 10 14.61 -1.70 -3.92
CA ARG A 10 14.61 -0.27 -4.27
C ARG A 10 14.49 -0.01 -5.77
N ARG A 11 15.10 -0.83 -6.60
CA ARG A 11 15.01 -0.70 -8.06
C ARG A 11 13.64 -1.10 -8.62
N ARG A 12 12.91 -1.99 -7.95
CA ARG A 12 11.57 -2.46 -8.36
C ARG A 12 10.45 -1.49 -7.99
N GLN A 13 10.52 -0.82 -6.86
CA GLN A 13 9.50 0.17 -6.47
C GLN A 13 9.37 1.35 -7.43
N GLN A 14 10.42 1.70 -8.16
CA GLN A 14 10.37 2.76 -9.17
C GLN A 14 9.59 2.35 -10.44
N LEU A 15 9.28 1.07 -10.62
CA LEU A 15 8.67 0.53 -11.84
C LEU A 15 7.21 0.13 -11.70
N GLY A 16 6.78 -0.31 -10.54
CA GLY A 16 5.39 -0.71 -10.30
C GLY A 16 4.37 0.43 -10.46
N ALA A 17 4.85 1.67 -10.44
CA ALA A 17 3.99 2.86 -10.61
C ALA A 17 3.84 3.33 -12.06
N GLY A 18 4.54 2.72 -13.02
CA GLY A 18 4.72 3.33 -14.33
C GLY A 18 4.12 2.62 -15.54
N LEU A 19 3.76 1.36 -15.48
CA LEU A 19 3.34 0.59 -16.66
C LEU A 19 1.86 0.16 -16.65
N GLY A 20 1.02 0.82 -15.86
CA GLY A 20 -0.42 0.58 -15.85
C GLY A 20 -1.10 0.98 -17.16
N ARG A 21 -2.09 0.19 -17.58
CA ARG A 21 -2.97 0.54 -18.69
C ARG A 21 -3.49 1.97 -18.56
N GLY A 22 -3.40 2.75 -19.64
CA GLY A 22 -4.14 4.00 -19.81
C GLY A 22 -3.40 5.29 -19.49
N LEU A 23 -2.13 5.25 -19.11
CA LEU A 23 -1.34 6.47 -19.17
C LEU A 23 -0.78 6.61 -20.60
N PRO A 24 -0.85 7.79 -21.22
CA PRO A 24 -0.24 8.06 -22.50
C PRO A 24 1.29 8.13 -22.30
N PHE A 25 1.92 6.97 -22.12
CA PHE A 25 3.36 6.88 -22.10
C PHE A 25 3.85 6.98 -23.54
N GLY A 26 4.17 8.21 -23.94
CA GLY A 26 4.87 8.47 -25.18
C GLY A 26 6.31 7.92 -25.14
N PRO A 27 7.01 7.97 -26.28
CA PRO A 27 8.38 7.45 -26.49
C PRO A 27 9.44 7.73 -25.41
N PRO A 28 9.33 8.76 -24.55
CA PRO A 28 10.38 9.06 -23.58
C PRO A 28 10.58 8.05 -22.46
N LEU A 29 9.60 7.17 -22.16
CA LEU A 29 9.71 6.29 -20.96
C LEU A 29 10.58 5.05 -21.20
N ALA A 30 10.54 4.47 -22.38
CA ALA A 30 11.37 3.32 -22.69
C ALA A 30 12.86 3.71 -22.80
N GLY A 31 13.16 4.86 -23.41
CA GLY A 31 14.50 5.45 -23.38
C GLY A 31 15.00 5.70 -21.96
N ASN A 32 14.11 6.05 -21.02
CA ASN A 32 14.44 6.21 -19.61
C ASN A 32 14.70 4.87 -18.90
N LEU A 33 13.97 3.80 -19.23
CA LEU A 33 14.20 2.47 -18.65
C LEU A 33 15.60 1.95 -18.98
N LEU A 34 16.02 2.07 -20.24
CA LEU A 34 17.37 1.72 -20.68
C LEU A 34 18.45 2.55 -19.98
N ALA A 35 18.27 3.89 -19.96
CA ALA A 35 19.21 4.82 -19.33
C ALA A 35 19.34 4.57 -17.82
N GLN A 36 18.25 4.17 -17.15
CA GLN A 36 18.23 3.83 -15.73
C GLN A 36 18.60 2.38 -15.42
N ARG A 37 18.96 1.60 -16.45
CA ARG A 37 19.30 0.17 -16.32
C ARG A 37 18.21 -0.67 -15.65
N VAL A 38 16.96 -0.31 -15.87
CA VAL A 38 15.84 -1.10 -15.39
C VAL A 38 15.74 -2.36 -16.23
N ARG A 39 15.64 -3.51 -15.58
CA ARG A 39 15.59 -4.83 -16.24
C ARG A 39 14.41 -5.68 -15.77
N ASP A 40 13.77 -5.32 -14.67
CA ASP A 40 12.62 -6.02 -14.12
C ASP A 40 11.34 -5.24 -14.46
N CYS A 41 10.42 -5.83 -15.21
CA CYS A 41 9.17 -5.22 -15.64
C CYS A 41 7.99 -6.08 -15.20
N VAL A 42 6.86 -5.43 -14.92
CA VAL A 42 5.58 -6.10 -14.61
C VAL A 42 4.60 -5.83 -15.73
N ILE A 43 3.97 -6.89 -16.25
CA ILE A 43 2.96 -6.81 -17.31
C ILE A 43 1.71 -7.62 -16.94
N ASP A 44 0.56 -7.29 -17.50
CA ASP A 44 -0.67 -8.09 -17.44
C ASP A 44 -1.36 -8.25 -18.81
N HIS A 45 -0.71 -7.77 -19.89
CA HIS A 45 -1.21 -7.86 -21.25
C HIS A 45 -0.08 -8.06 -22.26
N VAL A 46 -0.39 -8.73 -23.40
CA VAL A 46 0.60 -9.00 -24.46
C VAL A 46 1.12 -7.74 -25.14
N ASP A 47 0.30 -6.70 -25.28
CA ASP A 47 0.73 -5.42 -25.87
C ASP A 47 1.84 -4.74 -25.05
N GLU A 48 1.87 -4.99 -23.73
CA GLU A 48 2.94 -4.49 -22.88
C GLU A 48 4.24 -5.27 -23.09
N LEU A 49 4.16 -6.59 -23.28
CA LEU A 49 5.31 -7.40 -23.67
C LEU A 49 5.92 -6.88 -24.97
N ASP A 50 5.08 -6.67 -26.00
CA ASP A 50 5.50 -6.17 -27.30
C ASP A 50 6.13 -4.78 -27.21
N ARG A 51 5.60 -3.92 -26.32
CA ARG A 51 6.13 -2.58 -26.12
C ARG A 51 7.51 -2.61 -25.47
N VAL A 52 7.65 -3.38 -24.40
CA VAL A 52 8.91 -3.43 -23.64
C VAL A 52 10.02 -4.10 -24.47
N THR A 53 9.71 -5.18 -25.19
CA THR A 53 10.70 -5.92 -26.00
C THR A 53 11.12 -5.20 -27.27
N ARG A 54 10.34 -4.23 -27.76
CA ARG A 54 10.77 -3.33 -28.85
C ARG A 54 11.88 -2.36 -28.41
N GLU A 55 11.89 -1.98 -27.15
CA GLU A 55 12.79 -0.96 -26.61
C GLU A 55 14.02 -1.56 -25.93
N VAL A 56 13.87 -2.74 -25.32
CA VAL A 56 14.95 -3.44 -24.60
C VAL A 56 15.08 -4.87 -25.12
N PRO A 57 16.28 -5.35 -25.45
CA PRO A 57 16.48 -6.74 -25.85
C PRO A 57 15.90 -7.70 -24.80
N ALA A 58 15.00 -8.59 -25.24
CA ALA A 58 14.26 -9.49 -24.34
C ALA A 58 15.18 -10.26 -23.40
N ARG A 59 16.33 -10.75 -23.89
CA ARG A 59 17.34 -11.49 -23.06
C ARG A 59 17.88 -10.72 -21.86
N GLU A 60 17.70 -9.37 -21.83
CA GLU A 60 18.14 -8.53 -20.73
C GLU A 60 17.03 -8.25 -19.71
N LEU A 61 15.81 -8.74 -19.96
CA LEU A 61 14.62 -8.46 -19.16
C LEU A 61 14.24 -9.65 -18.29
N THR A 62 13.83 -9.37 -17.05
CA THR A 62 12.97 -10.24 -16.26
C THR A 62 11.56 -9.67 -16.32
N ILE A 63 10.61 -10.46 -16.81
CA ILE A 63 9.22 -10.02 -16.98
C ILE A 63 8.33 -10.77 -16.02
N PHE A 64 7.77 -10.04 -15.08
CA PHE A 64 6.80 -10.51 -14.11
C PHE A 64 5.39 -10.43 -14.73
N VAL A 65 4.78 -11.57 -14.98
CA VAL A 65 3.36 -11.63 -15.33
C VAL A 65 2.56 -11.44 -14.06
N ARG A 66 1.76 -10.37 -13.99
CA ARG A 66 0.91 -10.11 -12.83
C ARG A 66 -0.44 -10.80 -12.98
N MET A 67 -0.75 -11.69 -12.03
CA MET A 67 -2.08 -12.31 -11.89
C MET A 67 -3.03 -11.38 -11.13
N ALA A 68 -4.31 -11.37 -11.49
CA ALA A 68 -5.36 -10.79 -10.66
C ALA A 68 -5.55 -11.66 -9.40
N ALA A 69 -5.52 -11.05 -8.24
CA ALA A 69 -5.79 -11.71 -6.96
C ALA A 69 -6.89 -10.93 -6.24
N HIS A 70 -8.14 -11.30 -6.54
CA HIS A 70 -9.29 -10.70 -5.87
C HIS A 70 -9.39 -11.23 -4.43
N GLU A 71 -9.34 -10.30 -3.46
CA GLU A 71 -9.38 -10.64 -2.04
C GLU A 71 -10.38 -9.74 -1.28
N PRO A 72 -11.57 -10.27 -0.97
CA PRO A 72 -12.60 -9.49 -0.27
C PRO A 72 -12.20 -9.04 1.15
N ALA A 73 -11.23 -9.71 1.76
CA ALA A 73 -10.71 -9.34 3.08
C ALA A 73 -9.74 -8.16 3.06
N ALA A 74 -9.30 -7.69 1.90
CA ALA A 74 -8.48 -6.49 1.78
C ALA A 74 -9.32 -5.21 1.99
N LEU A 75 -8.71 -4.16 2.54
CA LEU A 75 -9.37 -2.85 2.61
C LEU A 75 -9.60 -2.28 1.21
N TYR A 76 -8.60 -2.43 0.33
CA TYR A 76 -8.66 -2.04 -1.08
C TYR A 76 -8.37 -3.23 -1.97
N ASP A 77 -9.31 -3.59 -2.83
CA ASP A 77 -9.07 -4.50 -3.95
C ASP A 77 -8.31 -3.76 -5.05
N LEU A 78 -7.20 -4.34 -5.49
CA LEU A 78 -6.33 -3.79 -6.54
C LEU A 78 -6.38 -4.63 -7.83
N SER A 79 -7.27 -5.61 -7.92
CA SER A 79 -7.39 -6.51 -9.05
C SER A 79 -8.37 -6.04 -10.13
N GLU A 80 -9.21 -5.03 -9.84
CA GLU A 80 -10.14 -4.46 -10.83
C GLU A 80 -9.40 -3.77 -12.00
N LYS A 81 -8.32 -3.07 -11.67
CA LYS A 81 -7.56 -2.30 -12.66
C LYS A 81 -6.43 -3.09 -13.31
N PHE A 82 -5.80 -4.00 -12.58
CA PHE A 82 -4.59 -4.70 -12.99
C PHE A 82 -4.65 -6.19 -12.67
N GLY A 83 -3.91 -6.94 -13.48
CA GLY A 83 -3.73 -8.37 -13.35
C GLY A 83 -4.48 -9.18 -14.40
N ALA A 84 -3.81 -10.19 -14.92
CA ALA A 84 -4.36 -11.14 -15.87
C ALA A 84 -5.22 -12.20 -15.15
N SER A 85 -6.23 -12.74 -15.82
CA SER A 85 -6.89 -13.98 -15.37
C SER A 85 -5.88 -15.14 -15.38
N ASP A 86 -6.19 -16.23 -14.70
CA ASP A 86 -5.31 -17.40 -14.65
C ASP A 86 -4.99 -17.95 -16.04
N GLU A 87 -6.00 -17.96 -16.97
CA GLU A 87 -5.82 -18.38 -18.35
C GLU A 87 -4.86 -17.46 -19.10
N ARG A 88 -5.10 -16.15 -18.99
CA ARG A 88 -4.23 -15.15 -19.63
C ARG A 88 -2.82 -15.15 -19.05
N ALA A 89 -2.67 -15.40 -17.74
CA ALA A 89 -1.36 -15.51 -17.11
C ALA A 89 -0.56 -16.70 -17.66
N VAL A 90 -1.21 -17.84 -17.95
CA VAL A 90 -0.59 -18.99 -18.62
C VAL A 90 -0.08 -18.59 -20.01
N ASP A 91 -0.91 -17.95 -20.82
CA ASP A 91 -0.56 -17.52 -22.18
C ASP A 91 0.59 -16.50 -22.18
N LEU A 92 0.53 -15.53 -21.25
CA LEU A 92 1.57 -14.51 -21.08
C LEU A 92 2.91 -15.10 -20.65
N LEU A 93 2.93 -16.04 -19.69
CA LEU A 93 4.17 -16.71 -19.27
C LEU A 93 4.82 -17.43 -20.45
N GLN A 94 4.03 -18.12 -21.26
CA GLN A 94 4.51 -18.77 -22.48
C GLN A 94 5.02 -17.77 -23.52
N ALA A 95 4.33 -16.63 -23.68
CA ALA A 95 4.76 -15.58 -24.59
C ALA A 95 6.08 -14.94 -24.13
N VAL A 96 6.23 -14.66 -22.82
CA VAL A 96 7.48 -14.17 -22.23
C VAL A 96 8.62 -15.16 -22.47
N ALA A 97 8.42 -16.43 -22.21
CA ALA A 97 9.44 -17.46 -22.46
C ALA A 97 9.84 -17.53 -23.95
N ARG A 98 8.86 -17.48 -24.87
CA ARG A 98 9.13 -17.46 -26.33
C ARG A 98 9.88 -16.22 -26.79
N SER A 99 9.72 -15.09 -26.11
CA SER A 99 10.42 -13.84 -26.46
C SER A 99 11.91 -13.87 -26.10
N GLY A 100 12.35 -14.85 -25.30
CA GLY A 100 13.72 -14.95 -24.77
C GLY A 100 13.96 -14.09 -23.53
N ALA A 101 12.94 -13.45 -22.95
CA ALA A 101 13.02 -12.81 -21.65
C ALA A 101 12.93 -13.85 -20.52
N GLN A 102 13.47 -13.51 -19.34
CA GLN A 102 13.36 -14.35 -18.15
C GLN A 102 11.93 -14.22 -17.57
N PRO A 103 11.12 -15.30 -17.57
CA PRO A 103 9.78 -15.23 -17.00
C PRO A 103 9.81 -15.22 -15.48
N ALA A 104 8.89 -14.50 -14.89
CA ALA A 104 8.59 -14.47 -13.47
C ALA A 104 7.08 -14.26 -13.28
N LEU A 105 6.57 -14.53 -12.09
CA LEU A 105 5.17 -14.37 -11.77
C LEU A 105 5.00 -13.40 -10.61
N ALA A 106 3.91 -12.63 -10.60
CA ALA A 106 3.58 -11.71 -9.53
C ALA A 106 2.07 -11.71 -9.25
N PHE A 107 1.69 -11.35 -8.04
CA PHE A 107 0.31 -10.99 -7.70
C PHE A 107 0.31 -9.90 -6.63
N ASN A 108 -0.87 -9.31 -6.39
CA ASN A 108 -1.08 -8.39 -5.28
C ASN A 108 -2.48 -8.63 -4.71
N VAL A 109 -2.54 -9.03 -3.45
CA VAL A 109 -3.78 -9.40 -2.74
C VAL A 109 -4.56 -8.18 -2.21
N GLY A 110 -4.24 -6.98 -2.65
CA GLY A 110 -4.88 -5.75 -2.19
C GLY A 110 -4.04 -5.01 -1.16
N SER A 111 -4.65 -4.06 -0.45
CA SER A 111 -3.99 -3.28 0.60
C SER A 111 -4.65 -3.49 1.94
N LEU A 112 -3.84 -3.54 2.99
CA LEU A 112 -4.28 -3.75 4.37
C LEU A 112 -5.15 -5.03 4.48
N VAL A 113 -4.52 -6.14 4.15
CA VAL A 113 -5.13 -7.47 4.19
C VAL A 113 -5.31 -7.89 5.65
N ARG A 114 -6.49 -8.39 5.99
CA ARG A 114 -6.83 -8.73 7.40
C ARG A 114 -6.36 -10.09 7.84
N HIS A 115 -6.24 -11.04 6.90
CA HIS A 115 -5.95 -12.45 7.20
C HIS A 115 -4.90 -13.00 6.23
N PRO A 116 -3.95 -13.82 6.68
CA PRO A 116 -2.89 -14.38 5.85
C PRO A 116 -3.39 -15.36 4.77
N GLY A 117 -4.60 -15.91 4.90
CA GLY A 117 -5.22 -16.82 3.93
C GLY A 117 -5.27 -16.25 2.51
N ALA A 118 -5.36 -14.94 2.35
CA ALA A 118 -5.27 -14.26 1.07
C ALA A 118 -4.00 -14.63 0.27
N TYR A 119 -2.86 -14.64 0.95
CA TYR A 119 -1.58 -15.00 0.34
C TYR A 119 -1.50 -16.50 0.05
N VAL A 120 -2.02 -17.34 0.95
CA VAL A 120 -2.06 -18.79 0.75
C VAL A 120 -2.83 -19.12 -0.53
N ASN A 121 -4.05 -18.60 -0.66
CA ASN A 121 -4.89 -18.80 -1.84
C ASN A 121 -4.21 -18.30 -3.13
N ALA A 122 -3.58 -17.14 -3.08
CA ALA A 122 -2.90 -16.58 -4.24
C ALA A 122 -1.65 -17.39 -4.64
N ILE A 123 -0.89 -17.94 -3.68
CA ILE A 123 0.26 -18.82 -3.93
C ILE A 123 -0.21 -20.16 -4.53
N GLU A 124 -1.29 -20.76 -4.03
CA GLU A 124 -1.87 -21.98 -4.58
C GLU A 124 -2.35 -21.78 -6.02
N ARG A 125 -3.02 -20.67 -6.31
CA ARG A 125 -3.39 -20.30 -7.69
C ARG A 125 -2.17 -20.08 -8.58
N ALA A 126 -1.12 -19.41 -8.08
CA ALA A 126 0.14 -19.25 -8.79
C ALA A 126 0.77 -20.61 -9.13
N ALA A 127 0.77 -21.56 -8.20
CA ALA A 127 1.26 -22.92 -8.44
C ALA A 127 0.45 -23.63 -9.56
N ALA A 128 -0.88 -23.47 -9.58
CA ALA A 128 -1.73 -24.02 -10.63
C ALA A 128 -1.45 -23.40 -12.01
N VAL A 129 -1.25 -22.08 -12.07
CA VAL A 129 -0.86 -21.36 -13.30
C VAL A 129 0.49 -21.84 -13.82
N LEU A 130 1.48 -21.97 -12.95
CA LEU A 130 2.82 -22.46 -13.30
C LEU A 130 2.76 -23.90 -13.85
N LYS A 131 2.00 -24.79 -13.21
CA LYS A 131 1.80 -26.15 -13.69
C LYS A 131 1.16 -26.19 -15.08
N ARG A 132 0.15 -25.34 -15.34
CA ARG A 132 -0.55 -25.26 -16.63
C ARG A 132 0.30 -24.66 -17.74
N SER A 133 1.11 -23.64 -17.41
CA SER A 133 1.97 -22.97 -18.39
C SER A 133 3.15 -23.83 -18.83
N ALA A 134 3.58 -24.79 -17.99
CA ALA A 134 4.82 -25.56 -18.14
C ALA A 134 6.07 -24.67 -18.28
N VAL A 135 6.03 -23.43 -17.75
CA VAL A 135 7.14 -22.49 -17.78
C VAL A 135 7.85 -22.49 -16.43
N GLU A 136 9.15 -22.66 -16.43
CA GLU A 136 9.97 -22.53 -15.23
C GLU A 136 10.24 -21.04 -14.94
N ILE A 137 10.10 -20.66 -13.68
CA ILE A 137 10.39 -19.30 -13.21
C ILE A 137 11.37 -19.34 -12.03
N ALA A 138 12.16 -18.27 -11.88
CA ALA A 138 13.05 -18.13 -10.73
C ALA A 138 12.41 -17.36 -9.57
N TRP A 139 11.43 -16.50 -9.83
CA TRP A 139 10.87 -15.60 -8.83
C TRP A 139 9.33 -15.55 -8.87
N LEU A 140 8.74 -15.59 -7.68
CA LEU A 140 7.34 -15.22 -7.46
C LEU A 140 7.30 -14.00 -6.54
N ASP A 141 6.74 -12.88 -7.03
CA ASP A 141 6.48 -11.70 -6.23
C ASP A 141 5.07 -11.79 -5.62
N VAL A 142 5.00 -11.89 -4.30
CA VAL A 142 3.72 -11.96 -3.56
C VAL A 142 3.09 -10.57 -3.33
N GLY A 143 3.72 -9.52 -3.86
CA GLY A 143 3.22 -8.16 -3.80
C GLY A 143 3.28 -7.52 -2.43
N GLY A 144 2.44 -6.50 -2.27
CA GLY A 144 2.24 -5.77 -1.03
C GLY A 144 1.00 -6.24 -0.26
N GLY A 145 0.43 -5.32 0.54
CA GLY A 145 -0.79 -5.57 1.30
C GLY A 145 -0.58 -5.88 2.78
N PHE A 146 0.66 -6.09 3.19
CA PHE A 146 1.02 -6.37 4.58
C PHE A 146 0.49 -5.29 5.54
N PRO A 147 -0.22 -5.68 6.62
CA PRO A 147 -0.89 -4.76 7.51
C PRO A 147 0.05 -4.07 8.51
N ARG A 148 -0.51 -3.04 9.15
CA ARG A 148 -0.09 -2.50 10.44
C ARG A 148 -1.31 -2.50 11.37
N PRO A 149 -1.12 -2.49 12.70
CA PRO A 149 -2.20 -2.56 13.67
C PRO A 149 -2.94 -1.21 13.79
N TYR A 150 -3.85 -0.94 12.85
CA TYR A 150 -4.78 0.18 12.98
C TYR A 150 -5.97 -0.17 13.87
N PRO A 151 -6.65 0.82 14.46
CA PRO A 151 -7.90 0.59 15.20
C PRO A 151 -8.99 -0.07 14.33
N GLU A 152 -9.03 0.31 13.04
CA GLU A 152 -9.89 -0.26 12.01
C GLU A 152 -9.17 -0.22 10.65
N PRO A 153 -9.21 -1.31 9.89
CA PRO A 153 -9.71 -2.64 10.27
C PRO A 153 -8.74 -3.36 11.21
N VAL A 154 -9.26 -4.24 12.04
CA VAL A 154 -8.43 -5.14 12.83
C VAL A 154 -7.79 -6.18 11.91
N THR A 155 -6.49 -6.40 12.08
CA THR A 155 -5.69 -7.33 11.27
C THR A 155 -4.98 -8.33 12.17
N GLU A 156 -4.63 -9.49 11.61
CA GLU A 156 -3.74 -10.42 12.30
C GLU A 156 -2.31 -9.86 12.43
N PRO A 157 -1.53 -10.37 13.40
CA PRO A 157 -0.11 -10.04 13.54
C PRO A 157 0.68 -10.34 12.27
N LEU A 158 1.69 -9.52 11.96
CA LEU A 158 2.48 -9.62 10.73
C LEU A 158 3.22 -10.97 10.61
N GLU A 159 3.62 -11.55 11.74
CA GLU A 159 4.30 -12.84 11.84
C GLU A 159 3.45 -13.98 11.29
N HIS A 160 2.11 -13.92 11.46
CA HIS A 160 1.18 -14.92 10.93
C HIS A 160 1.20 -14.90 9.39
N PHE A 161 1.32 -13.71 8.78
CA PHE A 161 1.45 -13.58 7.33
C PHE A 161 2.73 -14.23 6.82
N PHE A 162 3.86 -13.98 7.46
CA PHE A 162 5.13 -14.57 7.06
C PHE A 162 5.15 -16.08 7.24
N ALA A 163 4.60 -16.59 8.34
CA ALA A 163 4.51 -18.03 8.59
C ALA A 163 3.62 -18.73 7.55
N ALA A 164 2.46 -18.13 7.21
CA ALA A 164 1.55 -18.68 6.22
C ALA A 164 2.16 -18.68 4.80
N ILE A 165 2.82 -17.59 4.39
CA ILE A 165 3.51 -17.50 3.10
C ILE A 165 4.65 -18.53 3.03
N ALA A 166 5.43 -18.66 4.09
CA ALA A 166 6.52 -19.65 4.15
C ALA A 166 6.01 -21.08 4.03
N SER A 167 4.88 -21.39 4.68
CA SER A 167 4.22 -22.70 4.57
C SER A 167 3.64 -22.95 3.17
N ALA A 168 2.93 -21.97 2.61
CA ALA A 168 2.30 -22.08 1.28
C ALA A 168 3.33 -22.24 0.15
N ARG A 169 4.58 -21.80 0.36
CA ARG A 169 5.68 -22.00 -0.59
C ARG A 169 5.87 -23.46 -1.02
N ALA A 170 5.52 -24.42 -0.16
CA ALA A 170 5.63 -25.85 -0.47
C ALA A 170 4.75 -26.29 -1.65
N ALA A 171 3.71 -25.53 -2.01
CA ALA A 171 2.86 -25.80 -3.17
C ALA A 171 3.53 -25.41 -4.50
N LEU A 172 4.58 -24.59 -4.49
CA LEU A 172 5.24 -24.11 -5.69
C LEU A 172 6.19 -25.18 -6.26
N PRO A 173 6.26 -25.32 -7.61
CA PRO A 173 7.17 -26.26 -8.24
C PRO A 173 8.62 -25.76 -8.18
N GLY A 174 9.56 -26.67 -7.94
CA GLY A 174 11.00 -26.37 -8.02
C GLY A 174 11.53 -25.41 -6.95
N LYS A 175 12.61 -24.70 -7.29
CA LYS A 175 13.24 -23.69 -6.43
C LYS A 175 12.84 -22.30 -6.88
N ILE A 176 11.73 -21.79 -6.37
CA ILE A 176 11.26 -20.42 -6.63
C ILE A 176 11.63 -19.54 -5.44
N GLU A 177 12.30 -18.41 -5.69
CA GLU A 177 12.52 -17.37 -4.69
C GLU A 177 11.28 -16.50 -4.55
N LEU A 178 10.88 -16.20 -3.30
CA LEU A 178 9.80 -15.29 -3.02
C LEU A 178 10.32 -13.86 -2.89
N LEU A 179 9.59 -12.94 -3.48
CA LEU A 179 9.78 -11.50 -3.36
C LEU A 179 8.52 -10.90 -2.76
N ALA A 180 8.65 -9.75 -2.11
CA ALA A 180 7.53 -9.03 -1.55
C ALA A 180 7.72 -7.51 -1.69
N GLU A 181 6.61 -6.76 -1.71
CA GLU A 181 6.56 -5.30 -1.85
C GLU A 181 5.91 -4.62 -0.62
N PRO A 182 6.43 -4.81 0.61
CA PRO A 182 5.82 -4.26 1.81
C PRO A 182 6.01 -2.73 1.86
N GLY A 183 4.99 -1.97 1.47
CA GLY A 183 4.97 -0.51 1.59
C GLY A 183 4.53 -0.08 2.99
N ARG A 184 3.23 -0.17 3.27
CA ARG A 184 2.60 0.27 4.53
C ARG A 184 3.28 -0.30 5.76
N ALA A 185 3.57 -1.60 5.77
CA ALA A 185 4.19 -2.27 6.91
C ALA A 185 5.58 -1.72 7.30
N LEU A 186 6.27 -1.04 6.37
CA LEU A 186 7.61 -0.47 6.60
C LEU A 186 7.59 1.00 6.98
N VAL A 187 6.59 1.77 6.57
CA VAL A 187 6.67 3.24 6.66
C VAL A 187 5.54 3.88 7.46
N ALA A 188 4.47 3.14 7.79
CA ALA A 188 3.31 3.74 8.44
C ALA A 188 3.65 4.41 9.78
N ASP A 189 4.48 3.78 10.60
CA ASP A 189 4.91 4.27 11.92
C ASP A 189 6.01 5.35 11.87
N GLY A 190 6.55 5.61 10.69
CA GLY A 190 7.58 6.65 10.51
C GLY A 190 7.07 8.09 10.60
N VAL A 191 5.75 8.32 10.62
CA VAL A 191 5.16 9.66 10.66
C VAL A 191 3.91 9.69 11.51
N SER A 192 3.77 10.75 12.33
CA SER A 192 2.52 11.17 12.96
C SER A 192 2.11 12.55 12.42
N LEU A 193 0.81 12.78 12.31
CA LEU A 193 0.23 14.09 12.01
C LEU A 193 -0.29 14.70 13.31
N VAL A 194 0.08 15.95 13.58
CA VAL A 194 -0.43 16.71 14.72
C VAL A 194 -1.28 17.86 14.19
N THR A 195 -2.58 17.81 14.47
CA THR A 195 -3.53 18.85 14.07
C THR A 195 -3.99 19.65 15.27
N ARG A 196 -4.30 20.93 15.05
CA ARG A 196 -4.85 21.79 16.08
C ARG A 196 -6.37 21.82 16.01
N VAL A 197 -7.03 21.73 17.16
CA VAL A 197 -8.47 22.02 17.27
C VAL A 197 -8.68 23.52 17.16
N LEU A 198 -9.27 23.95 16.06
CA LEU A 198 -9.57 25.36 15.78
C LEU A 198 -10.84 25.80 16.52
N HIS A 199 -11.86 24.92 16.55
CA HIS A 199 -13.15 25.19 17.14
C HIS A 199 -13.83 23.91 17.62
N ARG A 200 -14.69 24.04 18.66
CA ARG A 200 -15.61 23.00 19.12
C ARG A 200 -17.00 23.56 19.23
N ASP A 201 -17.98 22.88 18.66
CA ASP A 201 -19.41 23.18 18.79
C ASP A 201 -20.13 21.87 19.17
N GLY A 202 -20.40 21.69 20.47
CA GLY A 202 -20.96 20.45 21.00
C GLY A 202 -20.06 19.23 20.68
N GLU A 203 -20.60 18.31 19.86
CA GLU A 203 -19.90 17.11 19.38
C GLU A 203 -19.20 17.34 18.03
N ARG A 204 -19.08 18.57 17.56
CA ARG A 204 -18.38 18.92 16.32
C ARG A 204 -17.03 19.53 16.62
N LEU A 205 -16.00 19.02 15.95
CA LEU A 205 -14.64 19.54 16.01
C LEU A 205 -14.17 19.99 14.64
N TYR A 206 -13.48 21.11 14.61
CA TYR A 206 -12.87 21.67 13.40
C TYR A 206 -11.37 21.70 13.58
N LEU A 207 -10.66 20.98 12.70
CA LEU A 207 -9.20 20.85 12.73
C LEU A 207 -8.56 21.71 11.63
N ASN A 208 -7.26 21.95 11.74
CA ASN A 208 -6.48 22.67 10.72
C ASN A 208 -5.93 21.77 9.60
N ASP A 209 -6.31 20.50 9.55
CA ASP A 209 -6.09 19.57 8.44
C ASP A 209 -7.32 18.64 8.33
N GLY A 210 -7.57 18.09 7.16
CA GLY A 210 -8.78 17.33 6.88
C GLY A 210 -8.61 16.28 5.80
N VAL A 211 -9.74 15.82 5.24
CA VAL A 211 -9.76 14.75 4.23
C VAL A 211 -9.20 15.17 2.87
N TRP A 212 -9.16 16.46 2.56
CA TRP A 212 -8.48 16.98 1.38
C TRP A 212 -6.96 17.15 1.58
N GLY A 213 -6.53 17.12 2.84
CA GLY A 213 -5.13 17.12 3.24
C GLY A 213 -4.62 15.73 3.60
N SER A 214 -4.01 15.61 4.78
CA SER A 214 -3.32 14.37 5.20
C SER A 214 -4.28 13.26 5.66
N LEU A 215 -5.55 13.57 5.92
CA LEU A 215 -6.57 12.61 6.40
C LEU A 215 -7.44 12.03 5.26
N ILE A 216 -6.91 11.95 4.04
CA ILE A 216 -7.63 11.47 2.86
C ILE A 216 -7.99 9.97 2.94
N GLU A 217 -7.17 9.15 3.58
CA GLU A 217 -7.35 7.68 3.55
C GLU A 217 -8.68 7.21 4.16
N PRO A 218 -9.17 7.73 5.31
CA PRO A 218 -10.51 7.40 5.80
C PRO A 218 -11.62 7.69 4.80
N LEU A 219 -11.50 8.76 4.00
CA LEU A 219 -12.48 9.09 2.96
C LEU A 219 -12.46 8.05 1.83
N VAL A 220 -11.29 7.74 1.28
CA VAL A 220 -11.11 6.75 0.20
C VAL A 220 -11.55 5.36 0.67
N ALA A 221 -11.31 5.02 1.92
CA ALA A 221 -11.77 3.78 2.55
C ALA A 221 -13.27 3.77 2.91
N GLN A 222 -14.02 4.83 2.59
CA GLN A 222 -15.44 4.96 2.89
C GLN A 222 -15.75 4.71 4.38
N GLY A 223 -14.90 5.19 5.27
CA GLY A 223 -15.03 5.03 6.71
C GLY A 223 -14.67 3.63 7.24
N ARG A 224 -14.16 2.72 6.42
CA ARG A 224 -13.68 1.39 6.87
C ARG A 224 -12.27 1.42 7.45
N PHE A 225 -11.65 2.61 7.55
CA PHE A 225 -10.30 2.82 8.03
C PHE A 225 -10.27 3.95 9.06
N ARG A 226 -9.48 3.77 10.12
CA ARG A 226 -9.26 4.77 11.16
C ARG A 226 -7.81 4.74 11.63
N PHE A 227 -7.21 5.94 11.74
CA PHE A 227 -5.91 6.11 12.39
C PHE A 227 -6.02 6.01 13.92
N PRO A 228 -4.97 5.52 14.62
CA PRO A 228 -4.87 5.69 16.07
C PRO A 228 -4.72 7.17 16.40
N THR A 229 -5.41 7.62 17.44
CA THR A 229 -5.45 9.05 17.84
C THR A 229 -5.23 9.23 19.32
N ARG A 230 -4.65 10.37 19.71
CA ARG A 230 -4.65 10.88 21.08
C ARG A 230 -4.78 12.39 21.08
N VAL A 231 -5.28 12.93 22.18
CA VAL A 231 -5.41 14.37 22.40
C VAL A 231 -4.27 14.84 23.29
N LEU A 232 -3.69 15.98 22.92
CA LEU A 232 -2.61 16.62 23.68
C LEU A 232 -3.03 18.02 24.16
N ARG A 233 -2.76 18.35 25.41
CA ARG A 233 -2.93 19.68 26.01
C ARG A 233 -1.69 20.06 26.80
N GLY A 234 -1.09 21.21 26.48
CA GLY A 234 0.14 21.66 27.14
C GLY A 234 1.32 20.67 27.04
N GLY A 235 1.38 19.89 25.94
CA GLY A 235 2.42 18.90 25.73
C GLY A 235 2.19 17.55 26.45
N GLN A 236 1.08 17.39 27.17
CA GLN A 236 0.72 16.16 27.87
C GLN A 236 -0.45 15.46 27.19
N VAL A 237 -0.48 14.13 27.23
CA VAL A 237 -1.65 13.36 26.78
C VAL A 237 -2.83 13.66 27.70
N LEU A 238 -3.97 13.98 27.11
CA LEU A 238 -5.20 14.27 27.83
C LEU A 238 -5.93 12.96 28.14
N GLU A 239 -5.76 12.49 29.36
CA GLU A 239 -6.50 11.33 29.87
C GLU A 239 -7.90 11.75 30.30
N ALA A 240 -8.92 11.27 29.59
CA ALA A 240 -10.32 11.52 29.90
C ALA A 240 -11.21 10.44 29.27
N ALA A 241 -12.44 10.32 29.77
CA ALA A 241 -13.46 9.48 29.15
C ALA A 241 -13.63 9.88 27.67
N SER A 242 -13.75 8.89 26.82
CA SER A 242 -13.92 9.08 25.37
C SER A 242 -15.35 9.43 25.02
N GLU A 243 -15.53 10.30 24.04
CA GLU A 243 -16.81 10.68 23.42
C GLU A 243 -16.61 10.75 21.90
N ASP A 244 -17.63 10.42 21.14
CA ASP A 244 -17.60 10.45 19.69
C ASP A 244 -17.81 11.85 19.13
N PHE A 245 -16.88 12.32 18.30
CA PHE A 245 -16.94 13.64 17.65
C PHE A 245 -17.03 13.52 16.14
N THR A 246 -17.90 14.33 15.55
CA THR A 246 -17.87 14.62 14.10
C THR A 246 -16.71 15.57 13.83
N VAL A 247 -15.74 15.16 13.03
CA VAL A 247 -14.53 15.93 12.77
C VAL A 247 -14.54 16.50 11.37
N PHE A 248 -14.37 17.81 11.26
CA PHE A 248 -14.31 18.59 10.02
C PHE A 248 -12.89 19.11 9.81
N GLY A 249 -12.48 19.16 8.54
CA GLY A 249 -11.27 19.84 8.12
C GLY A 249 -11.48 21.36 7.94
N PRO A 250 -10.43 22.08 7.51
CA PRO A 250 -10.42 23.53 7.47
C PRO A 250 -10.97 24.13 6.18
N THR A 251 -11.30 23.32 5.16
CA THR A 251 -11.70 23.84 3.86
C THR A 251 -13.18 24.28 3.85
N CYS A 252 -13.59 25.08 2.87
CA CYS A 252 -14.96 25.50 2.71
C CYS A 252 -15.88 24.38 2.14
N ASP A 253 -15.31 23.24 1.75
CA ASP A 253 -16.07 22.11 1.23
C ASP A 253 -16.77 21.37 2.38
N SER A 254 -18.08 21.19 2.26
CA SER A 254 -18.89 20.43 3.23
C SER A 254 -18.53 18.94 3.31
N LEU A 255 -17.81 18.41 2.29
CA LEU A 255 -17.28 17.04 2.27
C LEU A 255 -15.97 16.92 3.06
N ASP A 256 -15.36 18.02 3.50
CA ASP A 256 -14.17 18.01 4.34
C ASP A 256 -14.50 17.58 5.76
N ARG A 257 -14.91 16.34 5.89
CA ARG A 257 -15.37 15.69 7.11
C ARG A 257 -14.91 14.24 7.14
N LEU A 258 -14.43 13.77 8.29
CA LEU A 258 -14.17 12.34 8.47
C LEU A 258 -15.49 11.55 8.28
N PRO A 259 -15.45 10.42 7.55
CA PRO A 259 -16.66 9.64 7.22
C PRO A 259 -17.39 9.07 8.46
N LYS A 260 -16.64 8.82 9.54
CA LYS A 260 -17.18 8.33 10.82
C LYS A 260 -16.75 9.24 11.96
N PRO A 261 -17.56 9.30 13.03
CA PRO A 261 -17.14 9.94 14.27
C PRO A 261 -15.82 9.38 14.80
N LEU A 262 -15.06 10.24 15.45
CA LEU A 262 -13.77 9.91 16.03
C LEU A 262 -13.87 9.92 17.56
N PRO A 263 -13.57 8.80 18.25
CA PRO A 263 -13.57 8.76 19.71
C PRO A 263 -12.36 9.52 20.23
N LEU A 264 -12.60 10.63 20.92
CA LEU A 264 -11.59 11.51 21.51
C LEU A 264 -11.94 11.84 22.97
N ALA A 265 -10.99 12.38 23.71
CA ALA A 265 -11.20 12.80 25.10
C ALA A 265 -12.38 13.78 25.18
N ARG A 266 -13.40 13.49 25.99
CA ARG A 266 -14.62 14.27 26.16
C ARG A 266 -14.36 15.75 26.50
N SER A 267 -13.29 16.02 27.22
CA SER A 267 -12.90 17.39 27.64
C SER A 267 -12.09 18.15 26.57
N ILE A 268 -11.95 17.63 25.35
CA ILE A 268 -11.27 18.31 24.23
C ILE A 268 -11.88 19.67 23.95
N ARG A 269 -11.05 20.68 23.63
CA ARG A 269 -11.50 22.06 23.36
C ARG A 269 -10.62 22.75 22.33
N ALA A 270 -11.07 23.88 21.85
CA ALA A 270 -10.27 24.74 20.98
C ALA A 270 -8.90 25.04 21.61
N GLY A 271 -7.86 24.96 20.82
CA GLY A 271 -6.46 25.11 21.23
C GLY A 271 -5.75 23.82 21.62
N ASP A 272 -6.47 22.73 21.87
CA ASP A 272 -5.87 21.40 22.03
C ASP A 272 -5.32 20.87 20.69
N TRP A 273 -4.58 19.78 20.76
CA TRP A 273 -4.01 19.12 19.60
C TRP A 273 -4.51 17.68 19.50
N VAL A 274 -4.74 17.20 18.28
CA VAL A 274 -5.04 15.81 17.99
C VAL A 274 -3.87 15.24 17.18
N GLU A 275 -3.24 14.22 17.71
CA GLU A 275 -2.25 13.45 16.99
C GLU A 275 -2.89 12.24 16.34
N PHE A 276 -2.60 12.03 15.06
CA PHE A 276 -2.93 10.85 14.28
C PHE A 276 -1.63 10.08 14.03
N GLY A 277 -1.52 8.90 14.60
CA GLY A 277 -0.36 8.03 14.41
C GLY A 277 -0.47 7.16 13.17
N LEU A 278 0.62 6.45 12.83
CA LEU A 278 0.69 5.50 11.70
C LEU A 278 0.32 6.12 10.34
N ILE A 279 0.61 7.40 10.15
CA ILE A 279 0.22 8.15 8.94
C ILE A 279 1.30 8.17 7.85
N GLY A 280 2.40 7.43 8.03
CA GLY A 280 3.53 7.42 7.09
C GLY A 280 3.26 6.78 5.73
N ALA A 281 2.12 6.09 5.56
CA ALA A 281 1.75 5.46 4.31
C ALA A 281 0.47 6.07 3.73
N TYR A 282 0.49 6.40 2.42
CA TYR A 282 -0.67 6.82 1.62
C TYR A 282 -1.42 8.06 2.09
N SER A 283 -0.86 8.85 2.99
CA SER A 283 -1.44 10.09 3.51
C SER A 283 -0.75 11.30 2.88
N LEU A 284 0.46 11.61 3.32
CA LEU A 284 1.21 12.76 2.79
C LEU A 284 1.46 12.67 1.28
N SER A 285 1.61 11.46 0.73
CA SER A 285 1.79 11.26 -0.71
C SER A 285 0.53 11.49 -1.53
N ASN A 286 -0.64 11.33 -0.93
CA ASN A 286 -1.94 11.46 -1.60
C ASN A 286 -2.66 12.78 -1.27
N ARG A 287 -2.13 13.56 -0.33
CA ARG A 287 -2.71 14.85 0.05
C ARG A 287 -2.83 15.79 -1.14
N THR A 288 -3.83 16.64 -1.09
CA THR A 288 -4.01 17.71 -2.07
C THR A 288 -3.54 19.05 -1.52
N ALA A 289 -3.42 20.05 -2.39
CA ALA A 289 -3.22 21.45 -2.02
C ALA A 289 -4.53 22.24 -2.17
N PHE A 290 -5.67 21.59 -1.97
CA PHE A 290 -6.98 22.20 -2.12
C PHE A 290 -7.13 23.42 -1.19
N ASN A 291 -7.62 24.53 -1.72
CA ASN A 291 -7.72 25.83 -1.06
C ASN A 291 -6.37 26.39 -0.51
N GLY A 292 -5.22 25.84 -0.94
CA GLY A 292 -3.92 26.19 -0.41
C GLY A 292 -3.66 25.73 1.03
N ILE A 293 -4.49 24.82 1.54
CA ILE A 293 -4.42 24.33 2.92
C ILE A 293 -3.81 22.92 2.93
N PHE A 294 -2.59 22.82 3.41
CA PHE A 294 -1.89 21.53 3.58
C PHE A 294 -0.77 21.69 4.63
N PRO A 295 -0.35 20.62 5.32
CA PRO A 295 0.76 20.68 6.27
C PRO A 295 2.08 20.94 5.52
N ASP A 296 2.82 21.95 5.96
CA ASP A 296 4.10 22.39 5.41
C ASP A 296 5.24 22.32 6.44
N ARG A 297 4.92 22.02 7.69
CA ARG A 297 5.89 21.95 8.78
C ARG A 297 6.16 20.51 9.16
N PHE A 298 7.45 20.16 9.16
CA PHE A 298 7.94 18.85 9.55
C PHE A 298 8.94 19.00 10.68
N ALA A 299 8.78 18.17 11.71
CA ALA A 299 9.75 18.06 12.80
C ALA A 299 10.26 16.61 12.87
N ARG A 300 11.56 16.47 13.03
CA ARG A 300 12.16 15.17 13.34
C ARG A 300 12.05 14.92 14.85
N ILE A 301 11.64 13.71 15.22
CA ILE A 301 11.61 13.24 16.59
C ILE A 301 12.50 12.00 16.70
N ASP A 302 13.16 11.82 17.86
CA ASP A 302 14.13 10.74 18.06
C ASP A 302 13.48 9.43 18.54
N ALA A 303 12.22 9.50 18.94
CA ALA A 303 11.43 8.33 19.35
C ALA A 303 10.06 8.36 18.67
N PRO A 304 9.54 7.21 18.20
CA PRO A 304 8.19 7.14 17.64
C PRO A 304 7.18 7.54 18.72
N SER A 305 6.30 8.45 18.36
CA SER A 305 5.21 8.89 19.22
C SER A 305 3.95 8.09 18.85
N LEU A 306 3.92 6.83 19.23
CA LEU A 306 2.72 6.01 19.09
C LEU A 306 1.81 6.22 20.30
N PRO A 307 0.49 6.30 20.11
CA PRO A 307 -0.45 6.26 21.22
C PRO A 307 -0.25 5.00 22.07
N PRO A 308 -0.39 5.07 23.40
CA PRO A 308 -0.35 3.88 24.25
C PRO A 308 -1.32 2.81 23.76
N GLY A 309 -0.86 1.55 23.70
CA GLY A 309 -1.63 0.42 23.16
C GLY A 309 -1.42 0.12 21.66
N PHE A 310 -0.65 0.95 20.93
CA PHE A 310 -0.23 0.71 19.54
C PHE A 310 1.25 0.43 19.37
N SER A 311 2.01 0.27 20.47
CA SER A 311 3.34 -0.32 20.46
C SER A 311 3.18 -1.78 20.05
N GLY A 312 3.35 -2.08 18.76
CA GLY A 312 3.51 -3.45 18.30
C GLY A 312 4.75 -4.02 19.01
N ALA A 313 4.51 -4.88 19.99
CA ALA A 313 5.51 -5.81 20.46
C ALA A 313 5.62 -6.94 19.45
#